data_2ac50e21f3a2850689b1717cb245f1c5
#
_entry.id   2ac50e21f3a2850689b1717cb245f1c5
#
_cell.length_a   1.000
_cell.length_b   1.000
_cell.length_c   1.000
_cell.angle_alpha   90.00
_cell.angle_beta   90.00
_cell.angle_gamma   90.00
#
_symmetry.space_group_name_H-M   'P 1'
#
loop_
_entity.id
_entity.type
_entity.pdbx_description
1 polymer ?
#
loop_
_entity_poly.entity_id
_entity_poly.type
_entity_poly.pdbx_seq_one_letter_code
_entity_poly.pdbx_strand_id
1 'polypeptide(L)'
;MTHNLPYKTEIKVLIFDFDGVIIDSMSVKVDEYKKLMSEFTNDEGKIDKIVQIYKNSIGIPRETTLKKVFKEVLSKNILTVEVDELSRKYSQRIFKRLESLKPLDGFLEYITLHQQLKKHIISGAPNSDLIYFMDKLGIRNKFDSVKGGPLKKSEEIASLIRLDKVKNNEVVYFGDQKNDFLAAEEARVQFIGINANKNLFKGKCPVF
;
A
#
# COMPACT_ATOMS: atom_id res chain seq x y z
N MET A 1 -18.27 -9.07 19.99
CA MET A 1 -17.43 -10.27 19.83
C MET A 1 -15.98 -9.83 19.96
N THR A 2 -15.28 -10.20 21.01
CA THR A 2 -13.86 -9.93 21.17
C THR A 2 -13.13 -10.80 20.15
N HIS A 3 -12.76 -10.22 19.00
CA HIS A 3 -11.90 -10.91 18.04
C HIS A 3 -10.51 -11.02 18.67
N ASN A 4 -10.29 -12.07 19.45
CA ASN A 4 -8.95 -12.48 19.81
C ASN A 4 -8.18 -12.74 18.53
N LEU A 5 -7.18 -11.89 18.27
CA LEU A 5 -6.21 -12.17 17.24
C LEU A 5 -5.66 -13.59 17.46
N PRO A 6 -5.45 -14.41 16.42
CA PRO A 6 -5.14 -15.84 16.56
C PRO A 6 -3.73 -16.10 17.13
N TYR A 7 -3.16 -15.16 17.89
CA TYR A 7 -1.79 -15.21 18.35
C TYR A 7 -1.69 -15.50 19.84
N LYS A 8 -0.72 -16.34 20.18
CA LYS A 8 -0.45 -16.80 21.57
C LYS A 8 0.24 -15.74 22.45
N THR A 9 0.60 -14.58 21.90
CA THR A 9 1.38 -13.53 22.57
C THR A 9 0.53 -12.28 22.69
N GLU A 10 0.64 -11.56 23.79
CA GLU A 10 0.03 -10.24 23.97
C GLU A 10 0.61 -9.25 22.93
N ILE A 11 -0.25 -8.69 22.10
CA ILE A 11 0.14 -7.70 21.09
C ILE A 11 0.19 -6.31 21.74
N LYS A 12 1.22 -5.54 21.41
CA LYS A 12 1.43 -4.17 21.91
C LYS A 12 1.47 -3.13 20.82
N VAL A 13 1.84 -3.53 19.59
CA VAL A 13 2.01 -2.63 18.46
C VAL A 13 1.30 -3.17 17.22
N LEU A 14 0.53 -2.31 16.57
CA LEU A 14 -0.11 -2.55 15.28
C LEU A 14 0.57 -1.65 14.24
N ILE A 15 1.02 -2.23 13.16
CA ILE A 15 1.57 -1.51 12.01
C ILE A 15 0.68 -1.78 10.80
N PHE A 16 0.34 -0.76 10.03
CA PHE A 16 -0.52 -0.87 8.87
C PHE A 16 0.17 -0.36 7.62
N ASP A 17 0.03 -1.06 6.50
CA ASP A 17 0.16 -0.40 5.20
C ASP A 17 -1.04 0.54 4.99
N PHE A 18 -0.97 1.42 4.02
CA PHE A 18 -2.02 2.38 3.72
C PHE A 18 -2.91 1.91 2.58
N ASP A 19 -2.30 1.67 1.43
CA ASP A 19 -2.98 1.29 0.20
C ASP A 19 -3.46 -0.17 0.26
N GLY A 20 -4.75 -0.41 0.06
CA GLY A 20 -5.34 -1.76 0.14
C GLY A 20 -5.62 -2.25 1.57
N VAL A 21 -5.15 -1.53 2.60
CA VAL A 21 -5.34 -1.87 4.02
C VAL A 21 -6.22 -0.85 4.75
N ILE A 22 -5.96 0.43 4.56
CA ILE A 22 -6.79 1.51 5.15
C ILE A 22 -7.82 1.99 4.14
N ILE A 23 -7.44 2.15 2.87
CA ILE A 23 -8.32 2.55 1.78
C ILE A 23 -8.16 1.58 0.59
N ASP A 24 -9.25 1.32 -0.14
CA ASP A 24 -9.17 0.62 -1.43
C ASP A 24 -8.72 1.58 -2.53
N SER A 25 -7.43 1.89 -2.53
CA SER A 25 -6.82 2.75 -3.55
C SER A 25 -6.39 2.00 -4.81
N MET A 26 -6.29 0.67 -4.76
CA MET A 26 -5.73 -0.10 -5.87
C MET A 26 -6.64 -0.13 -7.08
N SER A 27 -7.95 -0.31 -6.88
CA SER A 27 -8.95 -0.24 -7.95
C SER A 27 -8.90 1.13 -8.65
N VAL A 28 -8.83 2.21 -7.88
CA VAL A 28 -8.72 3.57 -8.39
C VAL A 28 -7.42 3.78 -9.17
N LYS A 29 -6.30 3.31 -8.64
CA LYS A 29 -4.98 3.44 -9.30
C LYS A 29 -4.94 2.68 -10.63
N VAL A 30 -5.47 1.47 -10.67
CA VAL A 30 -5.57 0.68 -11.91
C VAL A 30 -6.47 1.35 -12.93
N ASP A 31 -7.65 1.83 -12.52
CA ASP A 31 -8.62 2.50 -13.40
C ASP A 31 -8.03 3.78 -14.01
N GLU A 32 -7.41 4.63 -13.21
CA GLU A 32 -6.79 5.86 -13.69
C GLU A 32 -5.56 5.59 -14.57
N TYR A 33 -4.80 4.52 -14.31
CA TYR A 33 -3.71 4.12 -15.18
C TYR A 33 -4.22 3.64 -16.55
N LYS A 34 -5.29 2.82 -16.55
CA LYS A 34 -5.98 2.39 -17.77
C LYS A 34 -6.44 3.60 -18.58
N LYS A 35 -7.12 4.57 -17.96
CA LYS A 35 -7.59 5.79 -18.62
C LYS A 35 -6.43 6.64 -19.18
N LEU A 36 -5.34 6.76 -18.44
CA LEU A 36 -4.16 7.47 -18.92
C LEU A 36 -3.57 6.81 -20.17
N MET A 37 -3.44 5.48 -20.14
CA MET A 37 -2.85 4.74 -21.28
C MET A 37 -3.78 4.65 -22.49
N SER A 38 -5.08 4.76 -22.31
CA SER A 38 -6.06 4.84 -23.41
C SER A 38 -5.91 6.10 -24.27
N GLU A 39 -5.14 7.09 -23.80
CA GLU A 39 -4.76 8.25 -24.66
C GLU A 39 -3.74 7.88 -25.75
N PHE A 40 -3.06 6.75 -25.60
CA PHE A 40 -1.99 6.30 -26.53
C PHE A 40 -2.40 5.10 -27.38
N THR A 41 -3.45 4.39 -27.04
CA THR A 41 -3.98 3.26 -27.82
C THR A 41 -5.43 2.98 -27.46
N ASN A 42 -6.22 2.61 -28.50
CA ASN A 42 -7.60 2.12 -28.35
C ASN A 42 -7.68 0.58 -28.50
N ASP A 43 -6.54 -0.10 -28.66
CA ASP A 43 -6.47 -1.55 -28.77
C ASP A 43 -6.68 -2.17 -27.39
N GLU A 44 -7.80 -2.87 -27.20
CA GLU A 44 -8.16 -3.48 -25.91
C GLU A 44 -7.12 -4.51 -25.44
N GLY A 45 -6.55 -5.31 -26.36
CA GLY A 45 -5.52 -6.28 -26.03
C GLY A 45 -4.22 -5.63 -25.51
N LYS A 46 -3.86 -4.48 -26.07
CA LYS A 46 -2.75 -3.68 -25.57
C LYS A 46 -3.08 -3.07 -24.20
N ILE A 47 -4.29 -2.56 -24.02
CA ILE A 47 -4.73 -2.02 -22.72
C ILE A 47 -4.69 -3.09 -21.64
N ASP A 48 -5.17 -4.29 -21.90
CA ASP A 48 -5.12 -5.39 -20.93
C ASP A 48 -3.67 -5.74 -20.55
N LYS A 49 -2.78 -5.83 -21.55
CA LYS A 49 -1.35 -6.07 -21.30
C LYS A 49 -0.71 -4.94 -20.48
N ILE A 50 -1.06 -3.69 -20.74
CA ILE A 50 -0.61 -2.52 -19.98
C ILE A 50 -1.05 -2.64 -18.52
N VAL A 51 -2.33 -2.96 -18.28
CA VAL A 51 -2.87 -3.14 -16.92
C VAL A 51 -2.17 -4.29 -16.19
N GLN A 52 -1.86 -5.39 -16.87
CA GLN A 52 -1.11 -6.49 -16.26
C GLN A 52 0.32 -6.08 -15.88
N ILE A 53 1.02 -5.34 -16.77
CA ILE A 53 2.35 -4.81 -16.46
C ILE A 53 2.27 -3.89 -15.24
N TYR A 54 1.27 -3.00 -15.17
CA TYR A 54 1.08 -2.11 -14.04
C TYR A 54 0.87 -2.88 -12.73
N LYS A 55 -0.05 -3.84 -12.71
CA LYS A 55 -0.33 -4.67 -11.53
C LYS A 55 0.91 -5.45 -11.04
N ASN A 56 1.71 -5.95 -11.98
CA ASN A 56 2.95 -6.67 -11.66
C ASN A 56 4.11 -5.75 -11.24
N SER A 57 3.94 -4.43 -11.39
CA SER A 57 4.94 -3.41 -11.08
C SER A 57 4.66 -2.66 -9.78
N ILE A 58 3.73 -3.17 -8.95
CA ILE A 58 3.44 -2.57 -7.65
C ILE A 58 4.71 -2.59 -6.78
N GLY A 59 5.09 -1.42 -6.25
CA GLY A 59 6.35 -1.25 -5.52
C GLY A 59 7.57 -0.93 -6.40
N ILE A 60 7.41 -0.90 -7.73
CA ILE A 60 8.44 -0.45 -8.68
C ILE A 60 8.20 1.05 -8.98
N PRO A 61 9.26 1.87 -9.13
CA PRO A 61 9.12 3.26 -9.51
C PRO A 61 8.26 3.43 -10.76
N ARG A 62 7.32 4.35 -10.72
CA ARG A 62 6.35 4.60 -11.80
C ARG A 62 7.02 4.86 -13.15
N GLU A 63 8.12 5.61 -13.14
CA GLU A 63 8.90 5.91 -14.34
C GLU A 63 9.41 4.64 -15.03
N THR A 64 9.90 3.67 -14.26
CA THR A 64 10.33 2.37 -14.78
C THR A 64 9.18 1.63 -15.43
N THR A 65 8.00 1.65 -14.79
CA THR A 65 6.78 1.01 -15.32
C THR A 65 6.32 1.68 -16.60
N LEU A 66 6.31 3.02 -16.67
CA LEU A 66 5.95 3.76 -17.87
C LEU A 66 6.90 3.44 -19.04
N LYS A 67 8.22 3.53 -18.83
CA LYS A 67 9.23 3.18 -19.84
C LYS A 67 9.05 1.77 -20.37
N LYS A 68 8.76 0.82 -19.49
CA LYS A 68 8.48 -0.57 -19.86
C LYS A 68 7.24 -0.69 -20.72
N VAL A 69 6.13 -0.06 -20.37
CA VAL A 69 4.87 -0.06 -21.13
C VAL A 69 5.08 0.52 -22.52
N PHE A 70 5.71 1.68 -22.63
CA PHE A 70 5.97 2.31 -23.92
C PHE A 70 6.83 1.42 -24.81
N LYS A 71 7.89 0.82 -24.29
CA LYS A 71 8.79 -0.05 -25.04
C LYS A 71 8.14 -1.37 -25.45
N GLU A 72 7.52 -2.09 -24.51
CA GLU A 72 7.08 -3.47 -24.72
C GLU A 72 5.68 -3.62 -25.32
N VAL A 73 4.80 -2.60 -25.16
CA VAL A 73 3.42 -2.68 -25.63
C VAL A 73 3.13 -1.68 -26.73
N LEU A 74 3.59 -0.45 -26.57
CA LEU A 74 3.32 0.61 -27.56
C LEU A 74 4.39 0.66 -28.66
N SER A 75 5.50 -0.09 -28.52
CA SER A 75 6.61 -0.11 -29.47
C SER A 75 7.18 1.29 -29.76
N LYS A 76 7.23 2.12 -28.73
CA LYS A 76 7.70 3.51 -28.78
C LYS A 76 8.77 3.76 -27.72
N ASN A 77 9.73 4.61 -28.04
CA ASN A 77 10.60 5.18 -27.02
C ASN A 77 9.90 6.41 -26.43
N ILE A 78 10.04 6.60 -25.12
CA ILE A 78 9.51 7.75 -24.39
C ILE A 78 10.67 8.52 -23.76
N LEU A 79 10.68 9.83 -23.91
CA LEU A 79 11.69 10.71 -23.32
C LEU A 79 11.44 10.88 -21.81
N THR A 80 12.48 11.17 -21.05
CA THR A 80 12.37 11.35 -19.60
C THR A 80 11.39 12.47 -19.23
N VAL A 81 11.41 13.59 -19.98
CA VAL A 81 10.48 14.71 -19.77
C VAL A 81 9.02 14.30 -19.95
N GLU A 82 8.73 13.43 -20.93
CA GLU A 82 7.38 12.92 -21.16
C GLU A 82 6.94 11.95 -20.05
N VAL A 83 7.87 11.14 -19.53
CA VAL A 83 7.63 10.27 -18.37
C VAL A 83 7.27 11.08 -17.13
N ASP A 84 7.99 12.17 -16.88
CA ASP A 84 7.73 13.07 -15.75
C ASP A 84 6.36 13.75 -15.86
N GLU A 85 6.00 14.17 -17.08
CA GLU A 85 4.70 14.77 -17.35
C GLU A 85 3.56 13.76 -17.15
N LEU A 86 3.67 12.55 -17.69
CA LEU A 86 2.70 11.49 -17.48
C LEU A 86 2.59 11.07 -16.01
N SER A 87 3.71 11.00 -15.31
CA SER A 87 3.73 10.70 -13.87
C SER A 87 3.00 11.75 -13.08
N ARG A 88 3.17 13.03 -13.40
CA ARG A 88 2.46 14.16 -12.77
C ARG A 88 0.97 14.12 -13.08
N LYS A 89 0.60 13.93 -14.36
CA LYS A 89 -0.79 13.82 -14.81
C LYS A 89 -1.52 12.67 -14.11
N TYR A 90 -0.87 11.52 -13.99
CA TYR A 90 -1.38 10.38 -13.27
C TYR A 90 -1.57 10.67 -11.78
N SER A 91 -0.59 11.29 -11.11
CA SER A 91 -0.70 11.68 -9.71
C SER A 91 -1.90 12.59 -9.47
N GLN A 92 -2.08 13.62 -10.30
CA GLN A 92 -3.22 14.55 -10.17
C GLN A 92 -4.58 13.85 -10.31
N ARG A 93 -4.70 12.88 -11.25
CA ARG A 93 -5.93 12.10 -11.41
C ARG A 93 -6.23 11.21 -10.22
N ILE A 94 -5.21 10.50 -9.72
CA ILE A 94 -5.35 9.68 -8.52
C ILE A 94 -5.74 10.54 -7.33
N PHE A 95 -5.04 11.64 -7.11
CA PHE A 95 -5.28 12.52 -5.96
C PHE A 95 -6.76 12.92 -5.90
N LYS A 96 -7.31 13.42 -7.01
CA LYS A 96 -8.72 13.82 -7.10
C LYS A 96 -9.69 12.67 -6.79
N ARG A 97 -9.37 11.44 -7.21
CA ARG A 97 -10.21 10.26 -6.97
C ARG A 97 -10.09 9.74 -5.55
N LEU A 98 -8.87 9.73 -4.99
CA LEU A 98 -8.63 9.25 -3.62
C LEU A 98 -9.24 10.17 -2.56
N GLU A 99 -9.43 11.46 -2.85
CA GLU A 99 -10.10 12.40 -1.94
C GLU A 99 -11.52 11.98 -1.53
N SER A 100 -12.20 11.19 -2.36
CA SER A 100 -13.55 10.69 -2.10
C SER A 100 -13.58 9.33 -1.41
N LEU A 101 -12.44 8.66 -1.25
CA LEU A 101 -12.39 7.37 -0.58
C LEU A 101 -12.60 7.53 0.93
N LYS A 102 -13.14 6.46 1.51
CA LYS A 102 -13.30 6.30 2.96
C LYS A 102 -12.41 5.15 3.40
N PRO A 103 -12.06 5.08 4.70
CA PRO A 103 -11.46 3.87 5.24
C PRO A 103 -12.30 2.64 4.94
N LEU A 104 -11.65 1.50 4.78
CA LEU A 104 -12.33 0.21 4.60
C LEU A 104 -13.28 -0.06 5.76
N ASP A 105 -14.36 -0.76 5.46
CA ASP A 105 -15.39 -1.10 6.45
C ASP A 105 -14.76 -1.87 7.64
N GLY A 106 -15.12 -1.46 8.85
CA GLY A 106 -14.61 -2.03 10.09
C GLY A 106 -13.23 -1.52 10.51
N PHE A 107 -12.49 -0.79 9.67
CA PHE A 107 -11.15 -0.30 10.03
C PHE A 107 -11.19 0.67 11.22
N LEU A 108 -12.09 1.65 11.18
CA LEU A 108 -12.19 2.65 12.26
C LEU A 108 -12.62 2.01 13.58
N GLU A 109 -13.55 1.07 13.53
CA GLU A 109 -13.98 0.29 14.69
C GLU A 109 -12.81 -0.52 15.25
N TYR A 110 -12.04 -1.18 14.39
CA TYR A 110 -10.88 -1.97 14.78
C TYR A 110 -9.82 -1.14 15.53
N ILE A 111 -9.41 0.00 14.98
CA ILE A 111 -8.39 0.85 15.63
C ILE A 111 -8.92 1.53 16.90
N THR A 112 -10.23 1.72 17.02
CA THR A 112 -10.88 2.26 18.22
C THR A 112 -10.95 1.21 19.33
N LEU A 113 -11.29 -0.04 19.00
CA LEU A 113 -11.27 -1.16 19.97
C LEU A 113 -9.86 -1.42 20.53
N HIS A 114 -8.83 -1.09 19.76
CA HIS A 114 -7.42 -1.28 20.15
C HIS A 114 -6.72 0.08 20.45
N GLN A 115 -7.46 1.05 21.01
CA GLN A 115 -6.91 2.39 21.27
C GLN A 115 -5.72 2.39 22.25
N GLN A 116 -5.62 1.38 23.11
CA GLN A 116 -4.54 1.22 24.08
C GLN A 116 -3.21 0.76 23.44
N LEU A 117 -3.25 0.21 22.23
CA LEU A 117 -2.06 -0.27 21.52
C LEU A 117 -1.40 0.87 20.74
N LYS A 118 -0.08 0.81 20.61
CA LYS A 118 0.66 1.66 19.68
C LYS A 118 0.24 1.35 18.24
N LYS A 119 0.08 2.38 17.44
CA LYS A 119 -0.35 2.27 16.04
C LYS A 119 0.54 3.08 15.13
N HIS A 120 1.07 2.44 14.08
CA HIS A 120 1.95 3.07 13.09
C HIS A 120 1.48 2.78 11.68
N ILE A 121 1.83 3.68 10.76
CA ILE A 121 1.65 3.46 9.31
C ILE A 121 3.02 3.44 8.65
N ILE A 122 3.22 2.46 7.75
CA ILE A 122 4.37 2.37 6.86
C ILE A 122 3.84 2.12 5.44
N SER A 123 4.02 3.09 4.55
CA SER A 123 3.55 3.00 3.16
C SER A 123 4.65 3.31 2.15
N GLY A 124 4.57 2.69 0.98
CA GLY A 124 5.41 3.05 -0.16
C GLY A 124 5.01 4.35 -0.86
N ALA A 125 3.86 4.93 -0.51
CA ALA A 125 3.42 6.22 -1.04
C ALA A 125 4.37 7.35 -0.61
N PRO A 126 4.54 8.42 -1.42
CA PRO A 126 5.29 9.60 -0.99
C PRO A 126 4.76 10.14 0.34
N ASN A 127 5.67 10.52 1.24
CA ASN A 127 5.29 10.91 2.61
C ASN A 127 4.31 12.11 2.65
N SER A 128 4.49 13.08 1.74
CA SER A 128 3.57 14.22 1.59
C SER A 128 2.15 13.80 1.26
N ASP A 129 2.01 12.86 0.32
CA ASP A 129 0.72 12.35 -0.15
C ASP A 129 0.02 11.57 0.95
N LEU A 130 0.78 10.70 1.63
CA LEU A 130 0.29 9.90 2.75
C LEU A 130 -0.26 10.80 3.88
N ILE A 131 0.51 11.80 4.29
CA ILE A 131 0.09 12.76 5.33
C ILE A 131 -1.17 13.50 4.89
N TYR A 132 -1.22 13.99 3.64
CA TYR A 132 -2.39 14.67 3.11
C TYR A 132 -3.66 13.80 3.21
N PHE A 133 -3.59 12.54 2.74
CA PHE A 133 -4.75 11.64 2.81
C PHE A 133 -5.14 11.28 4.25
N MET A 134 -4.17 11.09 5.14
CA MET A 134 -4.45 10.83 6.55
C MET A 134 -5.17 12.00 7.23
N ASP A 135 -4.76 13.23 6.91
CA ASP A 135 -5.43 14.45 7.40
C ASP A 135 -6.84 14.61 6.78
N LYS A 136 -6.98 14.35 5.48
CA LYS A 136 -8.26 14.37 4.77
C LYS A 136 -9.28 13.37 5.32
N LEU A 137 -8.80 12.17 5.69
CA LEU A 137 -9.61 11.13 6.32
C LEU A 137 -9.90 11.41 7.80
N GLY A 138 -9.24 12.42 8.41
CA GLY A 138 -9.41 12.74 9.83
C GLY A 138 -8.87 11.67 10.79
N ILE A 139 -7.93 10.84 10.33
CA ILE A 139 -7.45 9.68 11.11
C ILE A 139 -5.98 9.80 11.55
N ARG A 140 -5.24 10.81 11.09
CA ARG A 140 -3.81 10.94 11.39
C ARG A 140 -3.50 10.92 12.89
N ASN A 141 -4.31 11.59 13.69
CA ASN A 141 -4.16 11.68 15.15
C ASN A 141 -4.43 10.36 15.90
N LYS A 142 -4.89 9.33 15.20
CA LYS A 142 -5.10 7.98 15.75
C LYS A 142 -3.84 7.11 15.70
N PHE A 143 -2.74 7.63 15.12
CA PHE A 143 -1.48 6.92 14.92
C PHE A 143 -0.33 7.63 15.63
N ASP A 144 0.53 6.85 16.27
CA ASP A 144 1.75 7.33 16.95
C ASP A 144 2.80 7.78 15.94
N SER A 145 2.88 7.16 14.76
CA SER A 145 3.69 7.63 13.64
C SER A 145 3.13 7.23 12.28
N VAL A 146 3.47 8.04 11.27
CA VAL A 146 3.11 7.84 9.85
C VAL A 146 4.38 8.01 9.04
N LYS A 147 4.77 6.98 8.28
CA LYS A 147 5.99 6.92 7.47
C LYS A 147 5.66 6.58 6.02
N GLY A 148 5.91 7.54 5.13
CA GLY A 148 5.80 7.37 3.67
C GLY A 148 7.16 7.15 3.02
N GLY A 149 7.15 6.60 1.79
CA GLY A 149 8.34 6.31 1.00
C GLY A 149 9.09 7.56 0.49
N PRO A 150 10.26 7.32 -0.11
CA PRO A 150 10.87 6.02 -0.35
C PRO A 150 11.49 5.42 0.93
N LEU A 151 11.17 4.15 1.23
CA LEU A 151 11.68 3.44 2.40
C LEU A 151 11.74 1.92 2.16
N LYS A 152 12.56 1.23 2.97
CA LYS A 152 12.52 -0.23 3.07
C LYS A 152 11.67 -0.61 4.28
N LYS A 153 10.49 -1.21 4.01
CA LYS A 153 9.49 -1.49 5.05
C LYS A 153 10.02 -2.32 6.22
N SER A 154 10.85 -3.33 5.95
CA SER A 154 11.45 -4.16 7.00
C SER A 154 12.37 -3.37 7.96
N GLU A 155 13.13 -2.40 7.45
CA GLU A 155 14.00 -1.54 8.26
C GLU A 155 13.19 -0.58 9.12
N GLU A 156 12.09 -0.03 8.57
CA GLU A 156 11.18 0.82 9.33
C GLU A 156 10.45 0.04 10.43
N ILE A 157 9.98 -1.18 10.15
CA ILE A 157 9.40 -2.07 11.18
C ILE A 157 10.41 -2.30 12.31
N ALA A 158 11.66 -2.66 11.97
CA ALA A 158 12.70 -2.85 12.96
C ALA A 158 13.03 -1.58 13.77
N SER A 159 12.93 -0.40 13.13
CA SER A 159 13.09 0.90 13.79
C SER A 159 11.98 1.16 14.81
N LEU A 160 10.72 0.87 14.46
CA LEU A 160 9.58 1.02 15.36
C LEU A 160 9.65 0.06 16.55
N ILE A 161 10.08 -1.19 16.34
CA ILE A 161 10.29 -2.16 17.41
C ILE A 161 11.28 -1.62 18.45
N ARG A 162 12.39 -1.02 17.99
CA ARG A 162 13.38 -0.41 18.90
C ARG A 162 12.83 0.83 19.59
N LEU A 163 12.10 1.69 18.87
CA LEU A 163 11.52 2.92 19.40
C LEU A 163 10.51 2.62 20.52
N ASP A 164 9.62 1.66 20.28
CA ASP A 164 8.56 1.29 21.23
C ASP A 164 9.04 0.32 22.32
N LYS A 165 10.30 -0.16 22.24
CA LYS A 165 10.93 -1.09 23.19
C LYS A 165 10.11 -2.38 23.39
N VAL A 166 9.61 -2.93 22.28
CA VAL A 166 8.81 -4.18 22.24
C VAL A 166 9.59 -5.32 21.60
N LYS A 167 9.08 -6.54 21.78
CA LYS A 167 9.61 -7.73 21.10
C LYS A 167 8.94 -7.91 19.74
N ASN A 168 9.61 -8.54 18.80
CA ASN A 168 9.09 -8.79 17.46
C ASN A 168 7.75 -9.54 17.46
N ASN A 169 7.57 -10.50 18.37
CA ASN A 169 6.33 -11.27 18.52
C ASN A 169 5.17 -10.50 19.18
N GLU A 170 5.42 -9.29 19.70
CA GLU A 170 4.41 -8.37 20.24
C GLU A 170 3.90 -7.37 19.19
N VAL A 171 4.35 -7.51 17.93
CA VAL A 171 4.03 -6.63 16.81
C VAL A 171 3.27 -7.38 15.72
N VAL A 172 2.20 -6.77 15.21
CA VAL A 172 1.45 -7.25 14.04
C VAL A 172 1.54 -6.22 12.92
N TYR A 173 1.91 -6.66 11.72
CA TYR A 173 1.88 -5.85 10.51
C TYR A 173 0.73 -6.29 9.60
N PHE A 174 -0.08 -5.33 9.18
CA PHE A 174 -1.21 -5.51 8.27
C PHE A 174 -0.82 -5.02 6.89
N GLY A 175 -0.94 -5.88 5.88
CA GLY A 175 -0.58 -5.58 4.50
C GLY A 175 -1.44 -6.33 3.49
N ASP A 176 -1.47 -5.88 2.23
CA ASP A 176 -2.23 -6.51 1.15
C ASP A 176 -1.34 -7.15 0.09
N GLN A 177 -0.04 -6.81 0.06
CA GLN A 177 0.91 -7.21 -0.98
C GLN A 177 1.94 -8.22 -0.49
N LYS A 178 2.50 -8.97 -1.45
CA LYS A 178 3.63 -9.89 -1.19
C LYS A 178 4.83 -9.18 -0.55
N ASN A 179 5.09 -7.93 -0.94
CA ASN A 179 6.21 -7.15 -0.38
C ASN A 179 6.00 -6.83 1.10
N ASP A 180 4.75 -6.66 1.54
CA ASP A 180 4.43 -6.47 2.97
C ASP A 180 4.72 -7.73 3.76
N PHE A 181 4.27 -8.87 3.25
CA PHE A 181 4.55 -10.17 3.85
C PHE A 181 6.06 -10.43 3.98
N LEU A 182 6.83 -10.19 2.91
CA LEU A 182 8.28 -10.36 2.94
C LEU A 182 8.96 -9.41 3.93
N ALA A 183 8.46 -8.17 4.05
CA ALA A 183 8.97 -7.21 5.04
C ALA A 183 8.69 -7.67 6.47
N ALA A 184 7.51 -8.24 6.73
CA ALA A 184 7.17 -8.81 8.03
C ALA A 184 8.03 -10.04 8.35
N GLU A 185 8.25 -10.94 7.37
CA GLU A 185 9.14 -12.10 7.55
C GLU A 185 10.58 -11.66 7.87
N GLU A 186 11.13 -10.69 7.12
CA GLU A 186 12.48 -10.15 7.35
C GLU A 186 12.60 -9.50 8.75
N ALA A 187 11.59 -8.74 9.16
CA ALA A 187 11.53 -8.12 10.48
C ALA A 187 11.13 -9.10 11.61
N ARG A 188 10.75 -10.34 11.28
CA ARG A 188 10.31 -11.39 12.20
C ARG A 188 9.11 -10.96 13.07
N VAL A 189 8.17 -10.22 12.50
CA VAL A 189 6.91 -9.84 13.13
C VAL A 189 5.75 -10.68 12.62
N GLN A 190 4.64 -10.65 13.33
CA GLN A 190 3.42 -11.30 12.89
C GLN A 190 2.80 -10.54 11.73
N PHE A 191 2.17 -11.24 10.78
CA PHE A 191 1.56 -10.63 9.60
C PHE A 191 0.09 -11.05 9.44
N ILE A 192 -0.73 -10.08 9.06
CA ILE A 192 -2.12 -10.31 8.67
C ILE A 192 -2.33 -9.72 7.28
N GLY A 193 -2.81 -10.56 6.36
CA GLY A 193 -3.24 -10.12 5.03
C GLY A 193 -4.63 -9.47 5.08
N ILE A 194 -4.78 -8.29 4.50
CA ILE A 194 -6.06 -7.59 4.37
C ILE A 194 -6.44 -7.53 2.89
N ASN A 195 -7.70 -7.86 2.55
CA ASN A 195 -8.20 -7.86 1.17
C ASN A 195 -7.32 -8.58 0.14
N ALA A 196 -6.40 -9.38 0.62
CA ALA A 196 -5.39 -10.00 -0.21
C ALA A 196 -5.87 -11.36 -0.76
N ASN A 197 -5.37 -11.72 -1.93
CA ASN A 197 -5.55 -13.08 -2.42
C ASN A 197 -4.79 -14.06 -1.50
N LYS A 198 -5.51 -15.01 -0.87
CA LYS A 198 -4.93 -16.03 0.03
C LYS A 198 -3.73 -16.78 -0.58
N ASN A 199 -3.71 -16.92 -1.90
CA ASN A 199 -2.60 -17.58 -2.61
C ASN A 199 -1.29 -16.76 -2.59
N LEU A 200 -1.36 -15.44 -2.37
CA LEU A 200 -0.16 -14.58 -2.28
C LEU A 200 0.76 -15.00 -1.14
N PHE A 201 0.19 -15.48 -0.05
CA PHE A 201 0.93 -15.80 1.18
C PHE A 201 1.11 -17.29 1.41
N LYS A 202 0.70 -18.13 0.44
CA LYS A 202 0.84 -19.62 0.48
C LYS A 202 0.33 -20.23 1.80
N GLY A 203 -0.73 -19.69 2.37
CA GLY A 203 -1.32 -20.16 3.63
C GLY A 203 -0.48 -19.89 4.89
N LYS A 204 0.57 -19.08 4.80
CA LYS A 204 1.48 -18.79 5.93
C LYS A 204 0.97 -17.75 6.92
N CYS A 205 -0.11 -17.05 6.60
CA CYS A 205 -0.71 -16.05 7.48
C CYS A 205 -2.24 -16.03 7.36
N PRO A 206 -2.96 -15.50 8.37
CA PRO A 206 -4.37 -15.20 8.25
C PRO A 206 -4.63 -14.12 7.18
N VAL A 207 -5.78 -14.22 6.49
CA VAL A 207 -6.24 -13.21 5.52
C VAL A 207 -7.69 -12.88 5.85
N PHE A 208 -7.99 -11.59 5.96
CA PHE A 208 -9.30 -11.03 6.25
C PHE A 208 -9.76 -10.09 5.15
#